data_a3a7d7e0251b2aa029e5a71420f61919
#
_entry.id   a3a7d7e0251b2aa029e5a71420f61919
#
_cell.length_a   1.000
_cell.length_b   1.000
_cell.length_c   1.000
_cell.angle_alpha   90.00
_cell.angle_beta   90.00
_cell.angle_gamma   90.00
#
_symmetry.space_group_name_H-M   'P 1'
#
loop_
_entity.id
_entity.type
_entity.pdbx_description
1 polymer ?
#
loop_
_entity_poly.entity_id
_entity_poly.type
_entity_poly.pdbx_seq_one_letter_code
_entity_poly.pdbx_strand_id
1 'polypeptide(L)'
;MEFKTHVTLHKDGTYSLGVNLDYGFMSPDDMIKLAELAKKHNVGEMMCTTAKKISFYNVAEADVNPLWDDILATFGDRVRNPKGKIIVCPGQGRCKFAMPGFEGHALADEIVKITQAHNAGKIKVGVATCPRCCSMTQVRDVAVYASAKGWTVAVGGNGGSKP
;
A
#
# COMPACT_ATOMS: atom_id res chain seq x y z
N MET A 1 20.45 9.07 12.10
CA MET A 1 20.22 7.59 12.14
C MET A 1 19.79 7.11 10.76
N GLU A 2 20.23 5.95 10.30
CA GLU A 2 19.74 5.35 9.05
C GLU A 2 18.45 4.56 9.33
N PHE A 3 17.38 4.87 8.60
CA PHE A 3 16.09 4.21 8.80
C PHE A 3 15.94 3.00 7.85
N LYS A 4 15.47 1.88 8.38
CA LYS A 4 15.23 0.64 7.63
C LYS A 4 13.98 0.71 6.72
N THR A 5 13.14 1.72 6.91
CA THR A 5 11.93 1.95 6.12
C THR A 5 11.81 3.40 5.71
N HIS A 6 10.85 3.68 4.82
CA HIS A 6 10.53 5.07 4.47
C HIS A 6 9.76 5.74 5.60
N VAL A 7 10.29 6.85 6.08
CA VAL A 7 9.70 7.68 7.12
C VAL A 7 9.46 9.10 6.61
N THR A 8 8.58 9.83 7.29
CA THR A 8 8.38 11.27 7.08
C THR A 8 8.67 11.97 8.40
N LEU A 9 9.60 12.92 8.38
CA LEU A 9 9.86 13.83 9.51
C LEU A 9 8.78 14.92 9.54
N HIS A 10 8.19 15.13 10.71
CA HIS A 10 7.20 16.18 10.97
C HIS A 10 7.84 17.43 11.57
N LYS A 11 7.09 18.54 11.56
CA LYS A 11 7.57 19.85 12.07
C LYS A 11 7.88 19.86 13.58
N ASP A 12 7.25 18.98 14.33
CA ASP A 12 7.44 18.81 15.79
C ASP A 12 8.62 17.90 16.13
N GLY A 13 9.38 17.44 15.12
CA GLY A 13 10.53 16.56 15.32
C GLY A 13 10.19 15.06 15.44
N THR A 14 8.91 14.71 15.38
CA THR A 14 8.47 13.30 15.35
C THR A 14 8.49 12.73 13.95
N TYR A 15 8.31 11.43 13.84
CA TYR A 15 8.29 10.71 12.58
C TYR A 15 6.95 10.00 12.36
N SER A 16 6.63 9.74 11.09
CA SER A 16 5.63 8.76 10.73
C SER A 16 6.18 7.71 9.77
N LEU A 17 5.67 6.50 9.91
CA LEU A 17 5.92 5.39 8.98
C LEU A 17 4.62 4.67 8.68
N GLY A 18 4.54 4.01 7.52
CA GLY A 18 3.32 3.35 7.06
C GLY A 18 3.54 1.89 6.75
N VAL A 19 2.60 1.06 7.19
CA VAL A 19 2.55 -0.40 6.94
C VAL A 19 1.44 -0.71 5.95
N ASN A 20 1.75 -1.49 4.93
CA ASN A 20 0.76 -2.06 4.00
C ASN A 20 0.79 -3.58 4.13
N LEU A 21 -0.22 -4.15 4.77
CA LEU A 21 -0.41 -5.59 4.85
C LEU A 21 -1.35 -6.02 3.72
N ASP A 22 -0.91 -6.96 2.90
CA ASP A 22 -1.71 -7.59 1.84
C ASP A 22 -2.56 -6.58 1.03
N TYR A 23 -1.96 -5.45 0.63
CA TYR A 23 -2.63 -4.34 -0.08
C TYR A 23 -3.80 -3.69 0.68
N GLY A 24 -3.77 -3.73 2.02
CA GLY A 24 -4.77 -3.16 2.91
C GLY A 24 -5.83 -4.15 3.37
N PHE A 25 -5.64 -5.45 3.13
CA PHE A 25 -6.50 -6.50 3.69
C PHE A 25 -5.88 -7.03 4.97
N MET A 26 -6.62 -6.87 6.05
CA MET A 26 -6.20 -7.25 7.41
C MET A 26 -7.34 -7.98 8.11
N SER A 27 -7.02 -9.00 8.88
CA SER A 27 -7.96 -9.60 9.82
C SER A 27 -8.15 -8.71 11.04
N PRO A 28 -9.20 -8.93 11.85
CA PRO A 28 -9.31 -8.27 13.16
C PRO A 28 -8.08 -8.49 14.04
N ASP A 29 -7.50 -9.70 14.04
CA ASP A 29 -6.30 -10.03 14.81
C ASP A 29 -5.08 -9.23 14.32
N ASP A 30 -4.96 -8.99 13.01
CA ASP A 30 -3.88 -8.14 12.47
C ASP A 30 -4.01 -6.71 13.00
N MET A 31 -5.23 -6.17 13.06
CA MET A 31 -5.50 -4.84 13.61
C MET A 31 -5.17 -4.76 15.10
N ILE A 32 -5.48 -5.81 15.87
CA ILE A 32 -5.11 -5.91 17.29
C ILE A 32 -3.59 -5.89 17.43
N LYS A 33 -2.88 -6.74 16.70
CA LYS A 33 -1.41 -6.79 16.72
C LYS A 33 -0.77 -5.46 16.35
N LEU A 34 -1.28 -4.77 15.31
CA LEU A 34 -0.78 -3.44 14.95
C LEU A 34 -1.00 -2.42 16.09
N ALA A 35 -2.16 -2.48 16.77
CA ALA A 35 -2.45 -1.61 17.90
C ALA A 35 -1.55 -1.92 19.13
N GLU A 36 -1.25 -3.20 19.37
CA GLU A 36 -0.33 -3.63 20.43
C GLU A 36 1.10 -3.14 20.16
N LEU A 37 1.59 -3.26 18.93
CA LEU A 37 2.88 -2.72 18.51
C LEU A 37 2.92 -1.19 18.65
N ALA A 38 1.85 -0.50 18.27
CA ALA A 38 1.74 0.94 18.46
C ALA A 38 1.87 1.33 19.94
N LYS A 39 1.16 0.63 20.82
CA LYS A 39 1.26 0.85 22.29
C LYS A 39 2.67 0.54 22.82
N LYS A 40 3.26 -0.57 22.39
CA LYS A 40 4.62 -0.97 22.81
C LYS A 40 5.66 0.10 22.51
N HIS A 41 5.54 0.79 21.38
CA HIS A 41 6.47 1.81 20.91
C HIS A 41 5.96 3.25 21.11
N ASN A 42 5.00 3.46 22.02
CA ASN A 42 4.46 4.78 22.38
C ASN A 42 4.02 5.61 21.17
N VAL A 43 3.48 4.96 20.14
CA VAL A 43 2.92 5.65 18.96
C VAL A 43 1.74 6.51 19.39
N GLY A 44 1.76 7.80 19.05
CA GLY A 44 0.72 8.73 19.48
C GLY A 44 -0.60 8.53 18.73
N GLU A 45 -0.55 8.26 17.42
CA GLU A 45 -1.73 8.14 16.59
C GLU A 45 -1.55 7.13 15.46
N MET A 46 -2.67 6.54 15.01
CA MET A 46 -2.72 5.65 13.85
C MET A 46 -3.77 6.16 12.85
N MET A 47 -3.46 6.10 11.55
CA MET A 47 -4.36 6.56 10.50
C MET A 47 -4.46 5.54 9.36
N CYS A 48 -5.70 5.25 8.92
CA CYS A 48 -5.95 4.56 7.65
C CYS A 48 -5.76 5.54 6.49
N THR A 49 -4.82 5.27 5.60
CA THR A 49 -4.50 6.18 4.49
C THR A 49 -5.21 5.79 3.18
N THR A 50 -5.31 6.73 2.24
CA THR A 50 -5.80 6.46 0.89
C THR A 50 -4.92 5.47 0.11
N ALA A 51 -3.66 5.30 0.53
CA ALA A 51 -2.75 4.30 -0.01
C ALA A 51 -2.97 2.89 0.57
N LYS A 52 -4.05 2.68 1.32
CA LYS A 52 -4.39 1.43 2.01
C LYS A 52 -3.30 0.97 2.97
N LYS A 53 -2.69 1.92 3.64
CA LYS A 53 -1.72 1.69 4.71
C LYS A 53 -2.33 2.07 6.05
N ILE A 54 -1.84 1.43 7.09
CA ILE A 54 -1.93 1.98 8.44
C ILE A 54 -0.65 2.80 8.66
N SER A 55 -0.79 4.09 8.90
CA SER A 55 0.33 4.98 9.24
C SER A 55 0.35 5.20 10.74
N PHE A 56 1.54 5.13 11.31
CA PHE A 56 1.85 5.41 12.71
C PHE A 56 2.44 6.82 12.76
N TYR A 57 1.90 7.67 13.62
CA TYR A 57 2.29 9.07 13.78
C TYR A 57 2.86 9.32 15.18
N ASN A 58 3.55 10.44 15.33
CA ASN A 58 4.16 10.86 16.58
C ASN A 58 5.15 9.81 17.12
N VAL A 59 5.90 9.17 16.22
CA VAL A 59 6.92 8.17 16.56
C VAL A 59 8.22 8.91 16.87
N ALA A 60 8.82 8.65 18.03
CA ALA A 60 10.14 9.17 18.36
C ALA A 60 11.21 8.55 17.44
N GLU A 61 12.27 9.30 17.13
CA GLU A 61 13.35 8.84 16.25
C GLU A 61 13.93 7.48 16.69
N ALA A 62 14.13 7.31 18.01
CA ALA A 62 14.67 6.09 18.57
C ALA A 62 13.77 4.86 18.39
N ASP A 63 12.45 5.07 18.28
CA ASP A 63 11.46 3.99 18.18
C ASP A 63 11.18 3.57 16.73
N VAL A 64 11.60 4.35 15.72
CA VAL A 64 11.32 4.06 14.31
C VAL A 64 11.82 2.67 13.88
N ASN A 65 13.10 2.39 14.06
CA ASN A 65 13.68 1.11 13.65
C ASN A 65 13.19 -0.06 14.54
N PRO A 66 13.12 0.05 15.87
CA PRO A 66 12.52 -1.00 16.71
C PRO A 66 11.07 -1.34 16.34
N LEU A 67 10.23 -0.33 16.11
CA LEU A 67 8.85 -0.53 15.65
C LEU A 67 8.81 -1.26 14.30
N TRP A 68 9.66 -0.86 13.35
CA TRP A 68 9.72 -1.51 12.04
C TRP A 68 10.18 -2.97 12.12
N ASP A 69 11.18 -3.26 12.96
CA ASP A 69 11.68 -4.63 13.18
C ASP A 69 10.58 -5.53 13.77
N ASP A 70 9.85 -5.03 14.77
CA ASP A 70 8.72 -5.76 15.36
C ASP A 70 7.57 -5.99 14.36
N ILE A 71 7.28 -5.02 13.49
CA ILE A 71 6.31 -5.16 12.41
C ILE A 71 6.73 -6.29 11.45
N LEU A 72 8.00 -6.30 11.04
CA LEU A 72 8.53 -7.36 10.16
C LEU A 72 8.54 -8.72 10.86
N ALA A 73 8.91 -8.78 12.14
CA ALA A 73 8.88 -10.03 12.92
C ALA A 73 7.45 -10.58 13.05
N THR A 74 6.46 -9.71 13.16
CA THR A 74 5.05 -10.10 13.35
C THR A 74 4.37 -10.53 12.05
N PHE A 75 4.64 -9.81 10.95
CA PHE A 75 3.88 -9.95 9.70
C PHE A 75 4.69 -10.49 8.52
N GLY A 76 6.02 -10.44 8.59
CA GLY A 76 6.92 -11.01 7.59
C GLY A 76 6.59 -10.57 6.16
N ASP A 77 6.49 -11.56 5.27
CA ASP A 77 6.22 -11.35 3.83
C ASP A 77 4.84 -10.76 3.53
N ARG A 78 3.95 -10.67 4.52
CA ARG A 78 2.66 -9.98 4.38
C ARG A 78 2.80 -8.46 4.35
N VAL A 79 3.95 -7.90 4.75
CA VAL A 79 4.27 -6.49 4.58
C VAL A 79 4.52 -6.24 3.10
N ARG A 80 3.44 -5.97 2.36
CA ARG A 80 3.49 -5.74 0.92
C ARG A 80 3.95 -4.33 0.62
N ASN A 81 4.72 -4.21 -0.47
CA ASN A 81 5.08 -2.92 -1.03
C ASN A 81 5.50 -1.89 0.04
N PRO A 82 6.60 -2.09 0.77
CA PRO A 82 7.05 -1.20 1.84
C PRO A 82 7.19 0.26 1.37
N LYS A 83 7.45 0.47 0.07
CA LYS A 83 7.50 1.82 -0.53
C LYS A 83 6.11 2.38 -0.91
N GLY A 84 5.04 1.61 -0.72
CA GLY A 84 3.65 2.08 -0.79
C GLY A 84 3.15 2.61 -2.12
N LYS A 85 3.63 2.06 -3.21
CA LYS A 85 3.40 2.61 -4.54
C LYS A 85 2.24 1.98 -5.30
N ILE A 86 1.80 0.80 -4.88
CA ILE A 86 0.77 0.02 -5.58
C ILE A 86 -0.50 -0.05 -4.74
N ILE A 87 -1.63 0.33 -5.33
CA ILE A 87 -2.96 0.16 -4.76
C ILE A 87 -3.74 -0.82 -5.63
N VAL A 88 -4.33 -1.82 -4.99
CA VAL A 88 -5.17 -2.84 -5.65
C VAL A 88 -6.61 -2.70 -5.19
N CYS A 89 -7.59 -2.86 -6.07
CA CYS A 89 -9.00 -2.93 -5.68
C CYS A 89 -9.31 -4.25 -4.96
N PRO A 90 -10.49 -4.39 -4.29
CA PRO A 90 -10.86 -5.64 -3.61
C PRO A 90 -10.84 -6.88 -4.50
N GLY A 91 -11.17 -6.75 -5.78
CA GLY A 91 -11.07 -7.85 -6.73
C GLY A 91 -12.16 -8.92 -6.61
N GLN A 92 -11.95 -10.06 -7.27
CA GLN A 92 -12.86 -11.20 -7.26
C GLN A 92 -13.08 -11.75 -5.84
N GLY A 93 -14.24 -12.33 -5.62
CA GLY A 93 -14.64 -12.87 -4.33
C GLY A 93 -15.05 -11.83 -3.28
N ARG A 94 -14.71 -10.54 -3.48
CA ARG A 94 -15.02 -9.43 -2.56
C ARG A 94 -15.83 -8.31 -3.20
N CYS A 95 -15.79 -8.18 -4.51
CA CYS A 95 -16.47 -7.11 -5.24
C CYS A 95 -17.37 -7.65 -6.34
N LYS A 96 -18.65 -7.31 -6.28
CA LYS A 96 -19.65 -7.73 -7.30
C LYS A 96 -19.40 -7.19 -8.71
N PHE A 97 -18.58 -6.16 -8.84
CA PHE A 97 -18.22 -5.56 -10.12
C PHE A 97 -16.90 -6.09 -10.70
N ALA A 98 -16.19 -6.94 -9.96
CA ALA A 98 -14.98 -7.55 -10.47
C ALA A 98 -15.28 -8.42 -11.69
N MET A 99 -14.53 -8.21 -12.75
CA MET A 99 -14.68 -8.99 -13.98
C MET A 99 -14.07 -10.38 -13.76
N PRO A 100 -14.77 -11.45 -14.18
CA PRO A 100 -14.26 -12.82 -14.04
C PRO A 100 -12.93 -13.03 -14.78
N GLY A 101 -12.04 -13.82 -14.19
CA GLY A 101 -10.73 -14.16 -14.79
C GLY A 101 -9.63 -13.11 -14.60
N PHE A 102 -9.89 -12.02 -13.88
CA PHE A 102 -8.89 -10.97 -13.65
C PHE A 102 -8.40 -10.99 -12.20
N GLU A 103 -7.21 -11.52 -11.98
CA GLU A 103 -6.58 -11.65 -10.65
C GLU A 103 -5.70 -10.44 -10.32
N GLY A 104 -6.33 -9.37 -9.82
CA GLY A 104 -5.66 -8.09 -9.57
C GLY A 104 -4.56 -8.15 -8.53
N HIS A 105 -4.69 -8.99 -7.49
CA HIS A 105 -3.67 -9.14 -6.44
C HIS A 105 -2.43 -9.87 -6.99
N ALA A 106 -2.62 -10.97 -7.73
CA ALA A 106 -1.52 -11.67 -8.36
C ALA A 106 -0.75 -10.78 -9.36
N LEU A 107 -1.48 -10.01 -10.17
CA LEU A 107 -0.86 -9.03 -11.07
C LEU A 107 -0.07 -7.96 -10.28
N ALA A 108 -0.58 -7.50 -9.16
CA ALA A 108 0.12 -6.52 -8.33
C ALA A 108 1.42 -7.09 -7.74
N ASP A 109 1.44 -8.36 -7.34
CA ASP A 109 2.65 -9.03 -6.87
C ASP A 109 3.73 -9.07 -7.97
N GLU A 110 3.35 -9.37 -9.22
CA GLU A 110 4.28 -9.32 -10.35
C GLU A 110 4.80 -7.89 -10.62
N ILE A 111 3.93 -6.89 -10.56
CA ILE A 111 4.34 -5.48 -10.72
C ILE A 111 5.29 -5.05 -9.59
N VAL A 112 5.08 -5.52 -8.35
CA VAL A 112 6.03 -5.28 -7.25
C VAL A 112 7.40 -5.83 -7.58
N LYS A 113 7.49 -7.08 -8.04
CA LYS A 113 8.77 -7.71 -8.42
C LYS A 113 9.49 -6.91 -9.52
N ILE A 114 8.76 -6.52 -10.57
CA ILE A 114 9.32 -5.72 -11.67
C ILE A 114 9.83 -4.37 -11.16
N THR A 115 9.03 -3.64 -10.39
CA THR A 115 9.39 -2.32 -9.90
C THR A 115 10.55 -2.34 -8.91
N GLN A 116 10.70 -3.43 -8.16
CA GLN A 116 11.86 -3.66 -7.27
C GLN A 116 13.13 -3.98 -8.07
N ALA A 117 13.04 -4.91 -9.04
CA ALA A 117 14.17 -5.33 -9.86
C ALA A 117 14.79 -4.16 -10.65
N HIS A 118 13.97 -3.23 -11.11
CA HIS A 118 14.42 -2.06 -11.89
C HIS A 118 14.67 -0.80 -11.04
N ASN A 119 14.63 -0.92 -9.70
CA ASN A 119 14.74 0.22 -8.78
C ASN A 119 13.89 1.43 -9.22
N ALA A 120 12.70 1.13 -9.75
CA ALA A 120 11.80 2.13 -10.28
C ALA A 120 11.43 3.17 -9.21
N GLY A 121 11.76 4.43 -9.44
CA GLY A 121 11.63 5.55 -8.50
C GLY A 121 10.24 5.67 -7.82
N LYS A 122 9.64 6.83 -7.72
CA LYS A 122 8.34 7.07 -7.05
C LYS A 122 7.13 6.80 -7.98
N ILE A 123 7.12 5.73 -8.75
CA ILE A 123 5.99 5.38 -9.63
C ILE A 123 4.81 4.88 -8.78
N LYS A 124 3.67 5.53 -8.87
CA LYS A 124 2.42 5.12 -8.21
C LYS A 124 1.58 4.28 -9.18
N VAL A 125 1.24 3.08 -8.79
CA VAL A 125 0.47 2.15 -9.63
C VAL A 125 -0.91 1.90 -9.05
N GLY A 126 -1.93 1.86 -9.92
CA GLY A 126 -3.29 1.43 -9.57
C GLY A 126 -3.66 0.16 -10.32
N VAL A 127 -4.09 -0.89 -9.62
CA VAL A 127 -4.57 -2.15 -10.22
C VAL A 127 -6.05 -2.34 -9.90
N ALA A 128 -6.88 -2.53 -10.92
CA ALA A 128 -8.32 -2.73 -10.77
C ALA A 128 -8.84 -3.89 -11.63
N THR A 129 -9.77 -4.67 -11.09
CA THR A 129 -10.40 -5.80 -11.79
C THR A 129 -11.68 -5.40 -12.52
N CYS A 130 -11.90 -4.10 -12.73
CA CYS A 130 -12.99 -3.54 -13.55
C CYS A 130 -12.65 -2.08 -13.91
N PRO A 131 -13.43 -1.42 -14.81
CA PRO A 131 -13.17 -0.03 -15.20
C PRO A 131 -13.45 1.02 -14.13
N ARG A 132 -13.99 0.63 -12.96
CA ARG A 132 -14.24 1.56 -11.84
C ARG A 132 -12.95 1.97 -11.15
N CYS A 133 -12.84 3.23 -10.76
CA CYS A 133 -11.60 3.84 -10.25
C CYS A 133 -11.33 3.59 -8.75
N CYS A 134 -11.71 2.43 -8.17
CA CYS A 134 -11.56 2.13 -6.73
C CYS A 134 -10.09 2.07 -6.26
N SER A 135 -9.15 1.78 -7.15
CA SER A 135 -7.69 1.83 -6.91
C SER A 135 -7.06 3.09 -7.48
N MET A 136 -7.86 4.14 -7.68
CA MET A 136 -7.42 5.45 -8.18
C MET A 136 -6.68 5.35 -9.54
N THR A 137 -7.12 4.46 -10.43
CA THR A 137 -6.48 4.21 -11.74
C THR A 137 -6.38 5.48 -12.61
N GLN A 138 -7.31 6.41 -12.48
CA GLN A 138 -7.33 7.64 -13.29
C GLN A 138 -6.36 8.74 -12.79
N VAL A 139 -5.73 8.55 -11.62
CA VAL A 139 -4.82 9.54 -11.00
C VAL A 139 -3.46 8.95 -10.64
N ARG A 140 -3.15 7.74 -11.11
CA ARG A 140 -1.87 7.09 -10.89
C ARG A 140 -0.95 7.30 -12.07
N ASP A 141 0.37 7.24 -11.81
CA ASP A 141 1.38 7.35 -12.86
C ASP A 141 1.24 6.20 -13.86
N VAL A 142 0.92 5.00 -13.36
CA VAL A 142 0.56 3.82 -14.16
C VAL A 142 -0.70 3.20 -13.59
N ALA A 143 -1.62 2.84 -14.46
CA ALA A 143 -2.83 2.11 -14.12
C ALA A 143 -2.96 0.85 -14.95
N VAL A 144 -3.39 -0.25 -14.29
CA VAL A 144 -3.76 -1.49 -14.98
C VAL A 144 -5.16 -1.87 -14.53
N TYR A 145 -6.09 -1.96 -15.46
CA TYR A 145 -7.48 -2.31 -15.12
C TYR A 145 -8.10 -3.26 -16.14
N ALA A 146 -8.98 -4.12 -15.64
CA ALA A 146 -9.72 -5.05 -16.48
C ALA A 146 -10.76 -4.32 -17.32
N SER A 147 -10.86 -4.70 -18.59
CA SER A 147 -11.86 -4.23 -19.54
C SER A 147 -12.38 -5.41 -20.37
N ALA A 148 -13.42 -5.18 -21.19
CA ALA A 148 -13.94 -6.20 -22.12
C ALA A 148 -12.89 -6.71 -23.13
N LYS A 149 -11.81 -5.95 -23.34
CA LYS A 149 -10.70 -6.31 -24.26
C LYS A 149 -9.52 -6.99 -23.56
N GLY A 150 -9.60 -7.24 -22.26
CA GLY A 150 -8.49 -7.73 -21.46
C GLY A 150 -7.95 -6.69 -20.47
N TRP A 151 -6.72 -6.87 -20.04
CA TRP A 151 -6.03 -5.86 -19.23
C TRP A 151 -5.71 -4.62 -20.07
N THR A 152 -6.14 -3.47 -19.58
CA THR A 152 -5.83 -2.17 -20.16
C THR A 152 -4.76 -1.48 -19.32
N VAL A 153 -3.71 -0.97 -19.94
CA VAL A 153 -2.66 -0.17 -19.30
C VAL A 153 -2.86 1.29 -19.71
N ALA A 154 -2.88 2.17 -18.71
CA ALA A 154 -2.88 3.61 -18.89
C ALA A 154 -1.72 4.26 -18.13
N VAL A 155 -1.22 5.38 -18.62
CA VAL A 155 -0.09 6.11 -18.03
C VAL A 155 -0.39 7.61 -17.93
N GLY A 156 0.24 8.28 -16.96
CA GLY A 156 0.11 9.73 -16.82
C GLY A 156 -1.25 10.20 -16.35
N GLY A 157 -1.93 9.42 -15.48
CA GLY A 157 -3.26 9.76 -14.98
C GLY A 157 -3.32 11.10 -14.27
N ASN A 158 -4.24 11.97 -14.69
CA ASN A 158 -4.45 13.32 -14.17
C ASN A 158 -5.88 13.55 -13.63
N GLY A 159 -6.68 12.47 -13.50
CA GLY A 159 -8.08 12.54 -13.06
C GLY A 159 -9.09 12.87 -14.15
N GLY A 160 -8.65 13.02 -15.39
CA GLY A 160 -9.52 13.27 -16.53
C GLY A 160 -10.20 12.01 -17.07
N SER A 161 -11.10 12.19 -18.05
CA SER A 161 -11.77 11.09 -18.75
C SER A 161 -10.86 10.31 -19.70
N LYS A 162 -9.67 10.84 -19.97
CA LYS A 162 -8.60 10.21 -20.74
C LYS A 162 -7.32 10.20 -19.89
N PRO A 163 -7.19 9.22 -18.96
CA PRO A 163 -5.99 9.07 -18.15
C PRO A 163 -4.79 8.68 -18.98
#